data_0cad7db9dc49d30bcd4709b479b32329
#
_entry.id   0cad7db9dc49d30bcd4709b479b32329
#
_cell.length_a   1.000
_cell.length_b   1.000
_cell.length_c   1.000
_cell.angle_alpha   90.00
_cell.angle_beta   90.00
_cell.angle_gamma   90.00
#
_symmetry.space_group_name_H-M   'P 1'
#
loop_
_entity.id
_entity.type
_entity.pdbx_description
1 polymer ?
#
loop_
_entity_poly.entity_id
_entity_poly.type
_entity_poly.pdbx_seq_one_letter_code
_entity_poly.pdbx_strand_id
1 'polypeptide(L)'
;MNKQKSVILSIALLSALSAGITADAREGLRLSTDPKLTEKAIEAQMKQSVSAKEVNFDNMLLQKNLNDMMPEGKVKAEISNIDIDLKGAVSTAIQNNRDIRLAELSLEQAETAVSQAAAAKNPSLSYKWARNQVKAGSANSAGFYGANHGYNQGLTLSWPIWTGGAVEGAIDAARYAEDVAHINVYQTEAATKLAAAKAYYQYLEMIKLADVAMESVTNLDGHLTNVKQQYDAGVVAKLDVLSSNVSLANAKQNSIAAANSRDIAEANLNNIMRLPMNTKLNPIDKDFPEPTFDITLEQAIAMGQKYRWELIKADYNCLLYTSPSPRD
;
A
#
# COMPACT_ATOMS: atom_id res chain seq x y z
N MET A 1 -29.18 19.88 18.56
CA MET A 1 -29.79 20.69 17.48
C MET A 1 -28.86 20.92 16.27
N ASN A 2 -27.72 20.21 16.15
CA ASN A 2 -26.72 20.42 15.08
C ASN A 2 -26.60 19.28 14.06
N LYS A 3 -27.30 18.16 14.22
CA LYS A 3 -27.24 17.04 13.25
C LYS A 3 -28.24 17.16 12.08
N GLN A 4 -29.32 17.90 12.21
CA GLN A 4 -30.28 18.12 11.12
C GLN A 4 -29.83 19.14 10.07
N LYS A 5 -28.96 20.08 10.42
CA LYS A 5 -28.45 21.08 9.47
C LYS A 5 -27.41 20.51 8.50
N SER A 6 -26.70 19.44 8.86
CA SER A 6 -25.71 18.79 8.01
C SER A 6 -26.34 17.95 6.86
N VAL A 7 -27.47 17.32 7.10
CA VAL A 7 -28.18 16.50 6.10
C VAL A 7 -28.85 17.37 5.04
N ILE A 8 -29.38 18.53 5.42
CA ILE A 8 -30.03 19.47 4.48
C ILE A 8 -28.99 20.16 3.58
N LEU A 9 -27.78 20.41 4.08
CA LEU A 9 -26.69 21.00 3.29
C LEU A 9 -26.13 20.01 2.23
N SER A 10 -26.13 18.71 2.53
CA SER A 10 -25.67 17.67 1.59
C SER A 10 -26.66 17.44 0.45
N ILE A 11 -27.94 17.60 0.69
CA ILE A 11 -28.98 17.46 -0.36
C ILE A 11 -29.01 18.69 -1.26
N ALA A 12 -28.73 19.87 -0.74
CA ALA A 12 -28.66 21.11 -1.52
C ALA A 12 -27.42 21.16 -2.44
N LEU A 13 -26.28 20.56 -2.05
CA LEU A 13 -25.09 20.48 -2.90
C LEU A 13 -25.25 19.50 -4.06
N LEU A 14 -25.99 18.41 -3.90
CA LEU A 14 -26.25 17.46 -4.99
C LEU A 14 -27.23 18.00 -6.05
N SER A 15 -28.11 18.94 -5.68
CA SER A 15 -29.03 19.57 -6.63
C SER A 15 -28.39 20.71 -7.44
N ALA A 16 -27.31 21.32 -6.95
CA ALA A 16 -26.59 22.38 -7.64
C ALA A 16 -25.63 21.86 -8.74
N LEU A 17 -25.14 20.60 -8.62
CA LEU A 17 -24.29 20.00 -9.65
C LEU A 17 -25.05 19.47 -10.86
N SER A 18 -26.36 19.29 -10.78
CA SER A 18 -27.19 18.80 -11.91
C SER A 18 -27.77 19.92 -12.79
N ALA A 19 -27.65 21.18 -12.38
CA ALA A 19 -28.17 22.33 -13.11
C ALA A 19 -27.15 23.08 -13.99
N GLY A 20 -25.87 22.72 -13.93
CA GLY A 20 -24.79 23.47 -14.59
C GLY A 20 -24.26 22.92 -15.92
N ILE A 21 -24.80 21.83 -16.45
CA ILE A 21 -24.36 21.25 -17.74
C ILE A 21 -25.55 21.13 -18.68
N THR A 22 -26.11 22.25 -19.09
CA THR A 22 -27.03 22.29 -20.21
C THR A 22 -26.95 23.67 -20.86
N ALA A 23 -26.49 23.73 -22.06
CA ALA A 23 -26.95 24.57 -23.13
C ALA A 23 -25.92 24.81 -24.23
N ASP A 24 -24.60 24.79 -23.93
CA ASP A 24 -23.62 25.26 -24.90
C ASP A 24 -22.92 24.17 -25.75
N ALA A 25 -23.23 22.89 -25.51
CA ALA A 25 -22.62 21.78 -26.26
C ALA A 25 -23.47 21.24 -27.43
N ARG A 26 -24.60 21.88 -27.77
CA ARG A 26 -25.55 21.37 -28.77
C ARG A 26 -25.54 22.07 -30.12
N GLU A 27 -24.79 23.14 -30.32
CA GLU A 27 -24.72 23.84 -31.62
C GLU A 27 -23.52 23.50 -32.50
N GLY A 28 -22.59 22.68 -32.07
CA GLY A 28 -21.30 22.45 -32.74
C GLY A 28 -21.17 21.20 -33.60
N LEU A 29 -22.14 20.28 -33.68
CA LEU A 29 -21.99 19.05 -34.47
C LEU A 29 -23.06 18.93 -35.59
N ARG A 30 -22.98 19.83 -36.57
CA ARG A 30 -23.41 19.50 -37.95
C ARG A 30 -22.18 19.12 -38.73
N LEU A 31 -21.89 17.82 -38.81
CA LEU A 31 -20.90 17.26 -39.70
C LEU A 31 -21.27 17.64 -41.16
N SER A 32 -20.56 18.58 -41.72
CA SER A 32 -20.58 18.83 -43.17
C SER A 32 -19.95 17.62 -43.85
N THR A 33 -20.62 17.09 -44.86
CA THR A 33 -20.14 15.95 -45.66
C THR A 33 -19.02 16.30 -46.62
N ASP A 34 -18.42 17.50 -46.51
CA ASP A 34 -17.34 17.94 -47.35
C ASP A 34 -15.97 17.73 -46.63
N PRO A 35 -15.11 16.81 -47.12
CA PRO A 35 -13.87 16.43 -46.44
C PRO A 35 -12.86 17.57 -46.27
N LYS A 36 -12.91 18.61 -47.12
CA LYS A 36 -12.01 19.78 -47.05
C LYS A 36 -12.41 20.78 -45.96
N LEU A 37 -13.70 20.80 -45.58
CA LEU A 37 -14.23 21.62 -44.48
C LEU A 37 -13.99 20.98 -43.11
N THR A 38 -13.99 19.66 -43.05
CA THR A 38 -13.66 18.92 -41.82
C THR A 38 -12.19 19.02 -41.44
N GLU A 39 -11.28 19.01 -42.44
CA GLU A 39 -9.84 19.13 -42.20
C GLU A 39 -9.48 20.54 -41.66
N LYS A 40 -10.04 21.60 -42.22
CA LYS A 40 -9.88 22.97 -41.70
C LYS A 40 -10.50 23.18 -40.31
N ALA A 41 -11.61 22.54 -40.02
CA ALA A 41 -12.25 22.61 -38.69
C ALA A 41 -11.43 21.86 -37.62
N ILE A 42 -10.83 20.74 -38.00
CA ILE A 42 -9.93 19.97 -37.12
C ILE A 42 -8.62 20.73 -36.88
N GLU A 43 -8.04 21.37 -37.94
CA GLU A 43 -6.85 22.22 -37.75
C GLU A 43 -7.15 23.47 -36.91
N ALA A 44 -8.32 24.08 -37.03
CA ALA A 44 -8.73 25.21 -36.18
C ALA A 44 -8.95 24.79 -34.72
N GLN A 45 -9.52 23.62 -34.49
CA GLN A 45 -9.66 23.05 -33.13
C GLN A 45 -8.32 22.62 -32.55
N MET A 46 -7.41 22.03 -33.34
CA MET A 46 -6.06 21.75 -32.88
C MET A 46 -5.26 23.03 -32.58
N LYS A 47 -5.40 24.09 -33.38
CA LYS A 47 -4.79 25.39 -33.08
C LYS A 47 -5.39 26.06 -31.85
N GLN A 48 -6.66 25.89 -31.58
CA GLN A 48 -7.28 26.36 -30.33
C GLN A 48 -6.87 25.52 -29.12
N SER A 49 -6.67 24.20 -29.26
CA SER A 49 -6.17 23.35 -28.18
C SER A 49 -4.67 23.56 -27.90
N VAL A 50 -3.89 23.93 -28.90
CA VAL A 50 -2.46 24.28 -28.75
C VAL A 50 -2.27 25.73 -28.26
N SER A 51 -3.26 26.61 -28.48
CA SER A 51 -3.33 27.95 -27.88
C SER A 51 -4.00 27.98 -26.52
N ALA A 52 -4.36 26.82 -25.97
CA ALA A 52 -4.65 26.71 -24.55
C ALA A 52 -3.37 27.11 -23.82
N LYS A 53 -3.38 28.35 -23.25
CA LYS A 53 -2.42 28.92 -22.33
C LYS A 53 -1.48 27.85 -21.80
N GLU A 54 -0.18 28.05 -21.94
CA GLU A 54 0.79 27.38 -21.11
C GLU A 54 0.20 27.33 -19.72
N VAL A 55 -0.22 26.15 -19.30
CA VAL A 55 -0.73 25.96 -17.95
C VAL A 55 0.49 26.17 -17.10
N ASN A 56 0.58 27.40 -16.56
CA ASN A 56 1.65 27.75 -15.66
C ASN A 56 1.44 26.89 -14.41
N PHE A 57 2.15 25.78 -14.35
CA PHE A 57 2.08 24.82 -13.25
C PHE A 57 2.39 25.47 -11.90
N ASP A 58 3.04 26.65 -11.90
CA ASP A 58 3.35 27.42 -10.70
C ASP A 58 2.11 28.04 -10.02
N ASN A 59 0.98 28.11 -10.72
CA ASN A 59 -0.29 28.65 -10.20
C ASN A 59 -1.38 27.60 -10.00
N MET A 60 -1.08 26.31 -10.10
CA MET A 60 -2.07 25.27 -9.79
C MET A 60 -2.36 25.26 -8.27
N LEU A 61 -3.64 25.29 -7.94
CA LEU A 61 -4.16 25.10 -6.58
C LEU A 61 -3.57 23.88 -5.86
N LEU A 62 -3.09 22.88 -6.63
CA LEU A 62 -2.37 21.71 -6.14
C LEU A 62 -1.00 22.07 -5.52
N GLN A 63 -0.22 22.97 -6.12
CA GLN A 63 1.07 23.41 -5.54
C GLN A 63 0.86 24.25 -4.29
N LYS A 64 -0.17 25.13 -4.29
CA LYS A 64 -0.52 25.89 -3.10
C LYS A 64 -0.96 24.98 -1.96
N ASN A 65 -1.77 23.96 -2.25
CA ASN A 65 -2.17 22.97 -1.25
C ASN A 65 -1.01 22.05 -0.81
N LEU A 66 -0.06 21.72 -1.70
CA LEU A 66 1.14 20.96 -1.32
C LEU A 66 2.09 21.79 -0.45
N ASN A 67 2.26 23.07 -0.74
CA ASN A 67 3.09 23.96 0.07
C ASN A 67 2.42 24.29 1.43
N ASP A 68 1.08 24.38 1.47
CA ASP A 68 0.34 24.54 2.72
C ASP A 68 0.30 23.25 3.56
N MET A 69 0.42 22.07 2.91
CA MET A 69 0.52 20.75 3.58
C MET A 69 1.95 20.37 3.96
N MET A 70 2.95 20.98 3.32
CA MET A 70 4.34 20.92 3.77
C MET A 70 4.63 22.22 4.54
N PRO A 71 4.64 22.18 5.87
CA PRO A 71 5.14 23.31 6.60
C PRO A 71 6.59 23.54 6.15
N GLU A 72 6.91 24.72 5.64
CA GLU A 72 8.28 25.21 5.42
C GLU A 72 9.04 25.37 6.76
N GLY A 73 8.83 24.45 7.67
CA GLY A 73 9.76 24.17 8.71
C GLY A 73 10.86 23.37 8.05
N LYS A 74 12.06 23.93 7.93
CA LYS A 74 13.28 23.13 7.92
C LYS A 74 13.06 22.08 9.00
N VAL A 75 12.63 20.88 8.60
CA VAL A 75 12.70 19.71 9.45
C VAL A 75 14.19 19.56 9.64
N LYS A 76 14.75 20.21 10.68
CA LYS A 76 15.96 19.73 11.28
C LYS A 76 15.58 18.30 11.63
N ALA A 77 16.01 17.38 10.80
CA ALA A 77 15.93 15.98 11.09
C ALA A 77 16.78 15.84 12.37
N GLU A 78 16.12 15.93 13.52
CA GLU A 78 16.76 15.55 14.78
C GLU A 78 17.11 14.09 14.57
N ILE A 79 18.42 13.84 14.48
CA ILE A 79 18.96 12.49 14.46
C ILE A 79 18.62 11.95 15.84
N SER A 80 17.52 11.19 15.92
CA SER A 80 17.18 10.50 17.16
C SER A 80 18.05 9.25 17.24
N ASN A 81 18.87 9.16 18.26
CA ASN A 81 19.58 7.94 18.58
C ASN A 81 18.66 7.10 19.48
N ILE A 82 18.39 5.88 19.06
CA ILE A 82 17.51 4.96 19.77
C ILE A 82 18.31 3.70 20.09
N ASP A 83 18.41 3.40 21.39
CA ASP A 83 18.91 2.12 21.86
C ASP A 83 17.83 1.06 21.68
N ILE A 84 18.14 -0.02 20.99
CA ILE A 84 17.15 -1.02 20.59
C ILE A 84 17.66 -2.43 20.87
N ASP A 85 16.78 -3.25 21.44
CA ASP A 85 16.95 -4.70 21.58
C ASP A 85 16.03 -5.43 20.61
N LEU A 86 16.19 -6.74 20.46
CA LEU A 86 15.35 -7.55 19.59
C LEU A 86 13.85 -7.40 19.91
N LYS A 87 13.49 -7.40 21.20
CA LYS A 87 12.08 -7.28 21.63
C LYS A 87 11.53 -5.91 21.31
N GLY A 88 12.33 -4.85 21.51
CA GLY A 88 11.97 -3.48 21.16
C GLY A 88 11.77 -3.31 19.66
N ALA A 89 12.65 -3.88 18.83
CA ALA A 89 12.52 -3.86 17.37
C ALA A 89 11.22 -4.53 16.91
N VAL A 90 10.93 -5.72 17.43
CA VAL A 90 9.72 -6.48 17.10
C VAL A 90 8.47 -5.75 17.58
N SER A 91 8.45 -5.23 18.81
CA SER A 91 7.28 -4.52 19.35
C SER A 91 6.99 -3.23 18.58
N THR A 92 8.02 -2.46 18.27
CA THR A 92 7.89 -1.22 17.49
C THR A 92 7.41 -1.51 16.06
N ALA A 93 7.92 -2.57 15.44
CA ALA A 93 7.48 -3.00 14.12
C ALA A 93 5.99 -3.38 14.11
N ILE A 94 5.51 -4.15 15.11
CA ILE A 94 4.10 -4.54 15.20
C ILE A 94 3.20 -3.32 15.39
N GLN A 95 3.56 -2.39 16.27
CA GLN A 95 2.75 -1.21 16.55
C GLN A 95 2.61 -0.27 15.37
N ASN A 96 3.65 -0.14 14.55
CA ASN A 96 3.71 0.84 13.47
C ASN A 96 3.48 0.24 12.07
N ASN A 97 3.33 -1.07 11.95
CA ASN A 97 3.23 -1.72 10.65
C ASN A 97 1.88 -1.41 9.97
N ARG A 98 1.98 -0.94 8.73
CA ARG A 98 0.79 -0.61 7.92
C ARG A 98 0.09 -1.86 7.39
N ASP A 99 0.82 -2.96 7.19
CA ASP A 99 0.23 -4.18 6.67
C ASP A 99 -0.67 -4.84 7.73
N ILE A 100 -0.30 -4.75 9.02
CA ILE A 100 -1.17 -5.14 10.12
C ILE A 100 -2.41 -4.26 10.15
N ARG A 101 -2.25 -2.95 10.01
CA ARG A 101 -3.39 -2.03 9.97
C ARG A 101 -4.32 -2.27 8.78
N LEU A 102 -3.76 -2.62 7.61
CA LEU A 102 -4.55 -3.03 6.44
C LEU A 102 -5.30 -4.35 6.69
N ALA A 103 -4.68 -5.32 7.37
CA ALA A 103 -5.33 -6.57 7.74
C ALA A 103 -6.49 -6.34 8.74
N GLU A 104 -6.29 -5.46 9.73
CA GLU A 104 -7.36 -5.06 10.68
C GLU A 104 -8.53 -4.37 9.95
N LEU A 105 -8.27 -3.45 9.02
CA LEU A 105 -9.31 -2.81 8.23
C LEU A 105 -10.03 -3.80 7.32
N SER A 106 -9.32 -4.82 6.80
CA SER A 106 -9.93 -5.91 6.04
C SER A 106 -10.85 -6.78 6.90
N LEU A 107 -10.49 -6.98 8.17
CA LEU A 107 -11.35 -7.64 9.15
C LEU A 107 -12.61 -6.81 9.42
N GLU A 108 -12.49 -5.51 9.68
CA GLU A 108 -13.63 -4.61 9.87
C GLU A 108 -14.56 -4.60 8.63
N GLN A 109 -13.99 -4.66 7.44
CA GLN A 109 -14.74 -4.81 6.20
C GLN A 109 -15.51 -6.15 6.17
N ALA A 110 -14.90 -7.26 6.59
CA ALA A 110 -15.55 -8.56 6.63
C ALA A 110 -16.68 -8.61 7.68
N GLU A 111 -16.50 -8.03 8.86
CA GLU A 111 -17.55 -7.85 9.88
C GLU A 111 -18.75 -7.06 9.33
N THR A 112 -18.44 -5.98 8.60
CA THR A 112 -19.48 -5.19 7.92
C THR A 112 -20.21 -6.00 6.86
N ALA A 113 -19.50 -6.87 6.11
CA ALA A 113 -20.10 -7.75 5.11
C ALA A 113 -21.04 -8.78 5.74
N VAL A 114 -20.75 -9.30 6.93
CA VAL A 114 -21.70 -10.15 7.69
C VAL A 114 -22.98 -9.38 8.02
N SER A 115 -22.83 -8.14 8.50
CA SER A 115 -23.96 -7.28 8.80
C SER A 115 -24.78 -6.97 7.53
N GLN A 116 -24.14 -6.77 6.40
CA GLN A 116 -24.78 -6.55 5.10
C GLN A 116 -25.52 -7.81 4.63
N ALA A 117 -24.92 -9.00 4.79
CA ALA A 117 -25.58 -10.26 4.46
C ALA A 117 -26.83 -10.47 5.34
N ALA A 118 -26.72 -10.19 6.65
CA ALA A 118 -27.85 -10.27 7.59
C ALA A 118 -28.96 -9.26 7.26
N ALA A 119 -28.62 -8.10 6.72
CA ALA A 119 -29.60 -7.09 6.30
C ALA A 119 -30.53 -7.58 5.16
N ALA A 120 -30.12 -8.61 4.42
CA ALA A 120 -30.96 -9.25 3.39
C ALA A 120 -32.24 -9.91 3.96
N LYS A 121 -32.29 -10.17 5.28
CA LYS A 121 -33.52 -10.63 5.97
C LYS A 121 -34.54 -9.51 6.20
N ASN A 122 -34.12 -8.26 6.13
CA ASN A 122 -34.94 -7.11 6.44
C ASN A 122 -35.80 -6.68 5.22
N PRO A 123 -36.98 -6.09 5.44
CA PRO A 123 -37.76 -5.49 4.35
C PRO A 123 -37.01 -4.30 3.75
N SER A 124 -37.01 -4.21 2.43
CA SER A 124 -36.45 -3.10 1.68
C SER A 124 -37.55 -2.24 1.08
N LEU A 125 -37.44 -0.92 1.24
CA LEU A 125 -38.34 0.07 0.67
C LEU A 125 -37.62 0.87 -0.38
N SER A 126 -38.03 0.82 -1.63
CA SER A 126 -37.44 1.58 -2.72
C SER A 126 -38.48 2.53 -3.37
N TYR A 127 -38.06 3.77 -3.58
CA TYR A 127 -38.79 4.74 -4.36
C TYR A 127 -38.06 4.99 -5.67
N LYS A 128 -38.78 4.76 -6.81
CA LYS A 128 -38.24 5.04 -8.14
C LYS A 128 -39.04 6.17 -8.76
N TRP A 129 -38.29 7.16 -9.26
CA TRP A 129 -38.81 8.21 -10.08
C TRP A 129 -38.05 8.23 -11.40
N ALA A 130 -38.79 8.13 -12.53
CA ALA A 130 -38.19 8.17 -13.85
C ALA A 130 -39.01 9.10 -14.76
N ARG A 131 -38.27 9.93 -15.51
CA ARG A 131 -38.82 10.74 -16.60
C ARG A 131 -38.39 10.12 -17.92
N ASN A 132 -39.37 9.63 -18.70
CA ASN A 132 -39.11 9.10 -20.02
C ASN A 132 -39.52 10.14 -21.05
N GLN A 133 -38.58 10.52 -21.91
CA GLN A 133 -38.84 11.40 -23.05
C GLN A 133 -38.55 10.61 -24.32
N VAL A 134 -39.65 10.27 -25.03
CA VAL A 134 -39.52 9.60 -26.31
C VAL A 134 -39.73 10.67 -27.39
N LYS A 135 -38.68 10.94 -28.19
CA LYS A 135 -38.82 11.69 -29.43
C LYS A 135 -39.19 10.71 -30.52
N ALA A 136 -40.43 10.80 -31.02
CA ALA A 136 -40.79 10.07 -32.21
C ALA A 136 -40.04 10.67 -33.40
N GLY A 137 -38.99 9.96 -33.82
CA GLY A 137 -38.28 10.24 -35.07
C GLY A 137 -38.81 9.29 -36.13
N SER A 138 -39.55 9.76 -37.09
CA SER A 138 -39.59 9.30 -38.48
C SER A 138 -40.77 9.86 -39.21
N ALA A 139 -40.47 10.53 -40.25
CA ALA A 139 -41.41 10.94 -41.29
C ALA A 139 -41.85 9.70 -42.07
N ASN A 140 -43.04 9.13 -41.80
CA ASN A 140 -43.82 8.35 -42.77
C ASN A 140 -45.16 7.90 -42.25
N SER A 141 -45.81 8.67 -41.41
CA SER A 141 -47.26 8.48 -41.16
C SER A 141 -47.85 9.80 -40.72
N ALA A 142 -48.87 10.24 -41.42
CA ALA A 142 -49.53 11.50 -41.24
C ALA A 142 -49.80 11.86 -39.77
N GLY A 143 -49.17 12.90 -39.30
CA GLY A 143 -49.79 13.86 -38.43
C GLY A 143 -49.93 13.57 -36.97
N PHE A 144 -48.86 13.28 -36.21
CA PHE A 144 -48.80 13.63 -34.77
C PHE A 144 -47.36 13.76 -34.33
N TYR A 145 -46.83 14.97 -34.37
CA TYR A 145 -45.60 15.32 -33.69
C TYR A 145 -45.92 15.58 -32.20
N GLY A 146 -45.96 14.51 -31.42
CA GLY A 146 -46.14 14.61 -29.99
C GLY A 146 -44.85 14.17 -29.29
N ALA A 147 -44.09 15.10 -28.68
CA ALA A 147 -43.13 14.71 -27.70
C ALA A 147 -43.88 14.10 -26.51
N ASN A 148 -43.81 12.78 -26.38
CA ASN A 148 -44.48 12.10 -25.27
C ASN A 148 -43.58 12.17 -24.04
N HIS A 149 -43.98 12.96 -23.06
CA HIS A 149 -43.32 13.05 -21.76
C HIS A 149 -44.07 12.15 -20.79
N GLY A 150 -43.43 11.05 -20.39
CA GLY A 150 -43.96 10.15 -19.37
C GLY A 150 -43.19 10.34 -18.04
N TYR A 151 -43.93 10.47 -16.97
CA TYR A 151 -43.40 10.39 -15.62
C TYR A 151 -43.84 9.05 -15.04
N ASN A 152 -42.88 8.30 -14.51
CA ASN A 152 -43.16 7.05 -13.83
C ASN A 152 -42.63 7.17 -12.37
N GLN A 153 -43.53 6.95 -11.43
CA GLN A 153 -43.21 6.96 -10.00
C GLN A 153 -43.72 5.64 -9.41
N GLY A 154 -42.87 5.04 -8.59
CA GLY A 154 -43.21 3.77 -7.94
C GLY A 154 -42.58 3.66 -6.57
N LEU A 155 -43.38 3.24 -5.61
CA LEU A 155 -42.94 2.84 -4.28
C LEU A 155 -43.03 1.31 -4.21
N THR A 156 -41.93 0.63 -3.95
CA THR A 156 -41.90 -0.84 -3.88
C THR A 156 -41.37 -1.25 -2.51
N LEU A 157 -42.19 -2.00 -1.76
CA LEU A 157 -41.77 -2.69 -0.54
C LEU A 157 -41.51 -4.16 -0.90
N SER A 158 -40.30 -4.65 -0.62
CA SER A 158 -39.95 -6.05 -0.83
C SER A 158 -39.44 -6.64 0.49
N TRP A 159 -40.03 -7.75 0.89
CA TRP A 159 -39.64 -8.48 2.11
C TRP A 159 -39.50 -9.96 1.77
N PRO A 160 -38.28 -10.50 1.79
CA PRO A 160 -38.05 -11.93 1.57
C PRO A 160 -38.46 -12.72 2.82
N ILE A 161 -39.64 -13.32 2.81
CA ILE A 161 -40.17 -14.11 3.94
C ILE A 161 -39.51 -15.49 3.98
N TRP A 162 -39.31 -16.08 2.80
CA TRP A 162 -38.69 -17.39 2.66
C TRP A 162 -37.81 -17.43 1.40
N THR A 163 -36.53 -17.80 1.57
CA THR A 163 -35.53 -17.79 0.49
C THR A 163 -34.94 -19.17 0.23
N GLY A 164 -35.50 -20.24 0.80
CA GLY A 164 -34.96 -21.59 0.64
C GLY A 164 -33.54 -21.78 1.20
N GLY A 165 -33.19 -21.06 2.26
CA GLY A 165 -31.85 -21.13 2.84
C GLY A 165 -30.78 -20.24 2.20
N ALA A 166 -31.09 -19.53 1.08
CA ALA A 166 -30.11 -18.73 0.38
C ALA A 166 -29.52 -17.58 1.22
N VAL A 167 -30.35 -16.93 2.02
CA VAL A 167 -29.89 -15.82 2.89
C VAL A 167 -29.11 -16.35 4.08
N GLU A 168 -29.53 -17.47 4.65
CA GLU A 168 -28.79 -18.15 5.73
C GLU A 168 -27.41 -18.61 5.26
N GLY A 169 -27.33 -19.29 4.12
CA GLY A 169 -26.08 -19.70 3.51
C GLY A 169 -25.14 -18.52 3.18
N ALA A 170 -25.70 -17.40 2.70
CA ALA A 170 -24.93 -16.19 2.46
C ALA A 170 -24.36 -15.56 3.76
N ILE A 171 -25.13 -15.63 4.85
CA ILE A 171 -24.65 -15.15 6.15
C ILE A 171 -23.54 -16.05 6.69
N ASP A 172 -23.69 -17.38 6.58
CA ASP A 172 -22.68 -18.33 7.04
C ASP A 172 -21.40 -18.23 6.21
N ALA A 173 -21.52 -18.06 4.89
CA ALA A 173 -20.39 -17.77 4.03
C ALA A 173 -19.68 -16.45 4.41
N ALA A 174 -20.44 -15.40 4.74
CA ALA A 174 -19.84 -14.13 5.20
C ALA A 174 -19.12 -14.29 6.55
N ARG A 175 -19.65 -15.12 7.48
CA ARG A 175 -18.98 -15.43 8.75
C ARG A 175 -17.67 -16.19 8.53
N TYR A 176 -17.64 -17.20 7.66
CA TYR A 176 -16.39 -17.90 7.35
C TYR A 176 -15.38 -16.96 6.68
N ALA A 177 -15.84 -15.99 5.87
CA ALA A 177 -14.97 -14.97 5.31
C ALA A 177 -14.41 -14.02 6.40
N GLU A 178 -15.20 -13.70 7.43
CA GLU A 178 -14.75 -12.96 8.63
C GLU A 178 -13.68 -13.76 9.41
N ASP A 179 -13.90 -15.06 9.65
CA ASP A 179 -12.92 -15.93 10.30
C ASP A 179 -11.61 -15.98 9.50
N VAL A 180 -11.67 -16.07 8.17
CA VAL A 180 -10.49 -16.01 7.29
C VAL A 180 -9.77 -14.66 7.41
N ALA A 181 -10.50 -13.56 7.48
CA ALA A 181 -9.91 -12.23 7.67
C ALA A 181 -9.25 -12.10 9.04
N HIS A 182 -9.84 -12.66 10.08
CA HIS A 182 -9.29 -12.71 11.44
C HIS A 182 -7.96 -13.48 11.48
N ILE A 183 -7.92 -14.67 10.84
CA ILE A 183 -6.70 -15.46 10.72
C ILE A 183 -5.62 -14.69 9.94
N ASN A 184 -6.02 -13.91 8.93
CA ASN A 184 -5.10 -13.09 8.14
C ASN A 184 -4.39 -12.01 8.98
N VAL A 185 -5.04 -11.44 9.99
CA VAL A 185 -4.40 -10.52 10.94
C VAL A 185 -3.27 -11.23 11.69
N TYR A 186 -3.53 -12.40 12.28
CA TYR A 186 -2.51 -13.17 12.97
C TYR A 186 -1.35 -13.60 12.08
N GLN A 187 -1.66 -13.99 10.84
CA GLN A 187 -0.66 -14.35 9.84
C GLN A 187 0.25 -13.15 9.51
N THR A 188 -0.33 -11.97 9.34
CA THR A 188 0.40 -10.73 9.05
C THR A 188 1.26 -10.29 10.24
N GLU A 189 0.76 -10.42 11.46
CA GLU A 189 1.56 -10.18 12.66
C GLU A 189 2.76 -11.13 12.75
N ALA A 190 2.53 -12.43 12.54
CA ALA A 190 3.61 -13.43 12.60
C ALA A 190 4.68 -13.16 11.53
N ALA A 191 4.27 -12.79 10.31
CA ALA A 191 5.16 -12.41 9.23
C ALA A 191 5.96 -11.14 9.57
N THR A 192 5.32 -10.15 10.17
CA THR A 192 5.97 -8.90 10.62
C THR A 192 6.98 -9.16 11.72
N LYS A 193 6.65 -10.00 12.71
CA LYS A 193 7.56 -10.44 13.79
C LYS A 193 8.83 -11.07 13.21
N LEU A 194 8.64 -11.99 12.27
CA LEU A 194 9.75 -12.68 11.60
C LEU A 194 10.61 -11.70 10.77
N ALA A 195 9.97 -10.80 10.01
CA ALA A 195 10.67 -9.82 9.19
C ALA A 195 11.48 -8.85 10.04
N ALA A 196 10.93 -8.36 11.16
CA ALA A 196 11.62 -7.48 12.08
C ALA A 196 12.82 -8.18 12.76
N ALA A 197 12.63 -9.42 13.24
CA ALA A 197 13.70 -10.20 13.83
C ALA A 197 14.85 -10.48 12.84
N LYS A 198 14.48 -10.87 11.60
CA LYS A 198 15.46 -11.11 10.53
C LYS A 198 16.24 -9.85 10.19
N ALA A 199 15.59 -8.70 10.05
CA ALA A 199 16.26 -7.44 9.74
C ALA A 199 17.15 -6.95 10.89
N TYR A 200 16.73 -7.18 12.15
CA TYR A 200 17.55 -6.86 13.31
C TYR A 200 18.84 -7.68 13.34
N TYR A 201 18.77 -8.99 13.16
CA TYR A 201 19.95 -9.83 13.10
C TYR A 201 20.83 -9.52 11.88
N GLN A 202 20.24 -9.20 10.74
CA GLN A 202 20.98 -8.78 9.56
C GLN A 202 21.74 -7.45 9.83
N TYR A 203 21.13 -6.52 10.56
CA TYR A 203 21.81 -5.29 10.97
C TYR A 203 22.99 -5.57 11.91
N LEU A 204 22.82 -6.43 12.92
CA LEU A 204 23.92 -6.87 13.79
C LEU A 204 25.06 -7.54 13.01
N GLU A 205 24.72 -8.40 12.06
CA GLU A 205 25.71 -9.03 11.18
C GLU A 205 26.53 -7.99 10.41
N MET A 206 25.85 -7.01 9.80
CA MET A 206 26.55 -5.97 9.02
C MET A 206 27.42 -5.06 9.91
N ILE A 207 27.06 -4.82 11.15
CA ILE A 207 27.92 -4.12 12.12
C ILE A 207 29.20 -4.92 12.35
N LYS A 208 29.09 -6.22 12.68
CA LYS A 208 30.25 -7.07 12.92
C LYS A 208 31.15 -7.20 11.69
N LEU A 209 30.57 -7.30 10.50
CA LEU A 209 31.33 -7.33 9.25
C LEU A 209 32.07 -6.00 8.98
N ALA A 210 31.44 -4.87 9.30
CA ALA A 210 32.10 -3.56 9.17
C ALA A 210 33.27 -3.42 10.15
N ASP A 211 33.11 -3.90 11.39
CA ASP A 211 34.18 -3.90 12.42
C ASP A 211 35.36 -4.76 11.96
N VAL A 212 35.11 -5.99 11.45
CA VAL A 212 36.16 -6.87 10.92
C VAL A 212 36.87 -6.25 9.72
N ALA A 213 36.13 -5.61 8.82
CA ALA A 213 36.74 -4.93 7.67
C ALA A 213 37.62 -3.76 8.10
N MET A 214 37.22 -3.02 9.12
CA MET A 214 38.05 -1.91 9.70
C MET A 214 39.28 -2.43 10.39
N GLU A 215 39.19 -3.53 11.14
CA GLU A 215 40.31 -4.20 11.74
C GLU A 215 41.33 -4.70 10.71
N SER A 216 40.84 -5.24 9.59
CA SER A 216 41.66 -5.65 8.44
C SER A 216 42.48 -4.46 7.88
N VAL A 217 41.87 -3.27 7.76
CA VAL A 217 42.56 -2.05 7.33
C VAL A 217 43.70 -1.70 8.33
N THR A 218 43.39 -1.75 9.62
CA THR A 218 44.37 -1.45 10.67
C THR A 218 45.56 -2.41 10.63
N ASN A 219 45.30 -3.70 10.48
CA ASN A 219 46.35 -4.73 10.41
C ASN A 219 47.21 -4.59 9.15
N LEU A 220 46.61 -4.30 8.00
CA LEU A 220 47.36 -4.10 6.75
C LEU A 220 48.13 -2.77 6.72
N ASP A 221 47.66 -1.73 7.38
CA ASP A 221 48.41 -0.48 7.54
C ASP A 221 49.66 -0.69 8.41
N GLY A 222 49.52 -1.44 9.50
CA GLY A 222 50.66 -1.88 10.33
C GLY A 222 51.65 -2.75 9.54
N HIS A 223 51.14 -3.69 8.74
CA HIS A 223 51.96 -4.52 7.85
C HIS A 223 52.74 -3.67 6.83
N LEU A 224 52.07 -2.74 6.15
CA LEU A 224 52.74 -1.84 5.21
C LEU A 224 53.83 -1.00 5.87
N THR A 225 53.60 -0.54 7.09
CA THR A 225 54.61 0.20 7.87
C THR A 225 55.83 -0.66 8.13
N ASN A 226 55.67 -1.92 8.54
CA ASN A 226 56.77 -2.85 8.77
C ASN A 226 57.54 -3.17 7.48
N VAL A 227 56.84 -3.39 6.36
CA VAL A 227 57.46 -3.66 5.06
C VAL A 227 58.25 -2.44 4.56
N LYS A 228 57.77 -1.22 4.78
CA LYS A 228 58.52 0.01 4.46
C LYS A 228 59.84 0.10 5.26
N GLN A 229 59.79 -0.17 6.57
CA GLN A 229 61.01 -0.18 7.41
C GLN A 229 62.01 -1.24 6.94
N GLN A 230 61.54 -2.42 6.54
CA GLN A 230 62.41 -3.47 5.99
C GLN A 230 63.01 -3.08 4.64
N TYR A 231 62.23 -2.38 3.78
CA TYR A 231 62.74 -1.83 2.54
C TYR A 231 63.82 -0.78 2.75
N ASP A 232 63.61 0.13 3.71
CA ASP A 232 64.59 1.17 4.08
C ASP A 232 65.89 0.58 4.64
N ALA A 233 65.79 -0.59 5.31
CA ALA A 233 66.90 -1.38 5.78
C ALA A 233 67.55 -2.26 4.68
N GLY A 234 67.02 -2.25 3.45
CA GLY A 234 67.52 -3.03 2.31
C GLY A 234 67.22 -4.53 2.34
N VAL A 235 66.25 -4.98 3.19
CA VAL A 235 65.93 -6.41 3.40
C VAL A 235 64.91 -6.92 2.39
N VAL A 236 63.99 -6.07 1.92
CA VAL A 236 62.93 -6.44 0.98
C VAL A 236 62.93 -5.59 -0.30
N ALA A 237 62.32 -6.11 -1.36
CA ALA A 237 62.24 -5.44 -2.65
C ALA A 237 61.18 -4.34 -2.70
N LYS A 238 61.32 -3.35 -3.55
CA LYS A 238 60.32 -2.30 -3.81
C LYS A 238 58.96 -2.90 -4.23
N LEU A 239 58.96 -4.07 -4.87
CA LEU A 239 57.75 -4.80 -5.27
C LEU A 239 56.90 -5.19 -4.05
N ASP A 240 57.52 -5.56 -2.95
CA ASP A 240 56.81 -5.97 -1.72
C ASP A 240 56.09 -4.78 -1.09
N VAL A 241 56.71 -3.58 -1.12
CA VAL A 241 56.07 -2.34 -0.67
C VAL A 241 54.86 -2.00 -1.55
N LEU A 242 55.01 -2.13 -2.89
CA LEU A 242 53.90 -1.88 -3.82
C LEU A 242 52.76 -2.87 -3.59
N SER A 243 53.06 -4.14 -3.44
CA SER A 243 52.06 -5.21 -3.21
C SER A 243 51.29 -4.96 -1.89
N SER A 244 52.03 -4.62 -0.81
CA SER A 244 51.41 -4.29 0.47
C SER A 244 50.51 -3.03 0.38
N ASN A 245 50.93 -2.03 -0.41
CA ASN A 245 50.15 -0.82 -0.62
C ASN A 245 48.84 -1.11 -1.39
N VAL A 246 48.90 -1.98 -2.41
CA VAL A 246 47.70 -2.42 -3.16
C VAL A 246 46.78 -3.21 -2.21
N SER A 247 47.31 -4.07 -1.37
CA SER A 247 46.50 -4.82 -0.40
C SER A 247 45.80 -3.90 0.59
N LEU A 248 46.45 -2.88 1.10
CA LEU A 248 45.86 -1.87 1.97
C LEU A 248 44.77 -1.06 1.23
N ALA A 249 45.00 -0.68 -0.04
CA ALA A 249 44.02 0.04 -0.82
C ALA A 249 42.74 -0.79 -1.04
N ASN A 250 42.88 -2.08 -1.32
CA ASN A 250 41.74 -3.00 -1.45
C ASN A 250 41.02 -3.18 -0.11
N ALA A 251 41.73 -3.31 1.00
CA ALA A 251 41.07 -3.39 2.31
C ALA A 251 40.29 -2.12 2.67
N LYS A 252 40.83 -0.93 2.35
CA LYS A 252 40.13 0.35 2.52
C LYS A 252 38.83 0.40 1.70
N GLN A 253 38.88 -0.05 0.43
CA GLN A 253 37.71 -0.15 -0.40
C GLN A 253 36.65 -1.10 0.19
N ASN A 254 37.07 -2.27 0.66
CA ASN A 254 36.19 -3.25 1.29
C ASN A 254 35.57 -2.71 2.59
N SER A 255 36.33 -1.95 3.39
CA SER A 255 35.81 -1.31 4.60
C SER A 255 34.72 -0.27 4.30
N ILE A 256 34.91 0.53 3.24
CA ILE A 256 33.87 1.48 2.79
C ILE A 256 32.63 0.73 2.32
N ALA A 257 32.79 -0.36 1.57
CA ALA A 257 31.68 -1.18 1.11
C ALA A 257 30.91 -1.83 2.28
N ALA A 258 31.64 -2.33 3.29
CA ALA A 258 31.04 -2.91 4.50
C ALA A 258 30.28 -1.84 5.33
N ALA A 259 30.84 -0.65 5.47
CA ALA A 259 30.17 0.47 6.14
C ALA A 259 28.87 0.86 5.40
N ASN A 260 28.89 0.93 4.08
CA ASN A 260 27.68 1.19 3.28
C ASN A 260 26.63 0.08 3.46
N SER A 261 27.04 -1.18 3.50
CA SER A 261 26.13 -2.32 3.72
C SER A 261 25.47 -2.24 5.10
N ARG A 262 26.23 -1.84 6.13
CA ARG A 262 25.69 -1.58 7.47
C ARG A 262 24.63 -0.45 7.44
N ASP A 263 24.92 0.66 6.77
CA ASP A 263 24.00 1.80 6.70
C ASP A 263 22.71 1.43 5.92
N ILE A 264 22.83 0.57 4.89
CA ILE A 264 21.66 0.03 4.17
C ILE A 264 20.83 -0.89 5.08
N ALA A 265 21.49 -1.75 5.87
CA ALA A 265 20.80 -2.63 6.81
C ALA A 265 20.08 -1.84 7.92
N GLU A 266 20.71 -0.77 8.43
CA GLU A 266 20.10 0.17 9.39
C GLU A 266 18.84 0.82 8.79
N ALA A 267 18.93 1.33 7.55
CA ALA A 267 17.81 1.95 6.86
C ALA A 267 16.67 0.94 6.59
N ASN A 268 17.01 -0.31 6.26
CA ASN A 268 16.02 -1.38 6.08
C ASN A 268 15.29 -1.71 7.39
N LEU A 269 16.00 -1.80 8.51
CA LEU A 269 15.40 -2.00 9.83
C LEU A 269 14.50 -0.82 10.20
N ASN A 270 14.95 0.43 10.00
CA ASN A 270 14.11 1.63 10.18
C ASN A 270 12.84 1.58 9.34
N ASN A 271 12.93 1.12 8.08
CA ASN A 271 11.77 0.98 7.22
C ASN A 271 10.76 -0.06 7.74
N ILE A 272 11.23 -1.19 8.25
CA ILE A 272 10.36 -2.24 8.81
C ILE A 272 9.68 -1.75 10.09
N MET A 273 10.41 -1.02 10.94
CA MET A 273 9.87 -0.41 12.16
C MET A 273 9.05 0.86 11.89
N ARG A 274 9.04 1.36 10.64
CA ARG A 274 8.39 2.62 10.25
C ARG A 274 8.92 3.83 11.01
N LEU A 275 10.19 3.81 11.34
CA LEU A 275 10.91 4.96 11.88
C LEU A 275 11.42 5.87 10.74
N PRO A 276 11.71 7.15 11.02
CA PRO A 276 12.38 8.02 10.07
C PRO A 276 13.73 7.43 9.63
N MET A 277 14.03 7.50 8.33
CA MET A 277 15.24 6.91 7.74
C MET A 277 16.57 7.47 8.30
N ASN A 278 16.53 8.64 8.91
CA ASN A 278 17.66 9.31 9.54
C ASN A 278 17.84 8.94 11.02
N THR A 279 17.02 8.04 11.56
CA THR A 279 17.14 7.52 12.92
C THR A 279 18.38 6.62 12.99
N LYS A 280 19.28 6.92 13.92
CA LYS A 280 20.44 6.06 14.22
C LYS A 280 20.06 5.04 15.28
N LEU A 281 20.33 3.78 14.96
CA LEU A 281 20.00 2.65 15.83
C LEU A 281 21.28 2.18 16.53
N ASN A 282 21.21 2.04 17.85
CA ASN A 282 22.28 1.48 18.65
C ASN A 282 21.79 0.16 19.25
N PRO A 283 22.24 -1.00 18.73
CA PRO A 283 21.80 -2.28 19.26
C PRO A 283 22.41 -2.51 20.66
N ILE A 284 21.55 -2.88 21.62
CA ILE A 284 21.97 -3.24 22.98
C ILE A 284 22.61 -4.62 22.98
N ASP A 285 22.06 -5.54 22.18
CA ASP A 285 22.55 -6.91 22.04
C ASP A 285 23.87 -6.91 21.24
N LYS A 286 24.95 -7.34 21.88
CA LYS A 286 26.27 -7.40 21.23
C LYS A 286 26.56 -8.73 20.57
N ASP A 287 25.89 -9.79 20.99
CA ASP A 287 26.13 -11.15 20.56
C ASP A 287 24.86 -11.81 20.07
N PHE A 288 25.02 -12.78 19.14
CA PHE A 288 23.91 -13.58 18.67
C PHE A 288 23.54 -14.59 19.76
N PRO A 289 22.24 -14.70 20.12
CA PRO A 289 21.80 -15.75 21.01
C PRO A 289 22.04 -17.10 20.37
N GLU A 290 22.58 -18.05 21.12
CA GLU A 290 22.70 -19.44 20.72
C GLU A 290 21.42 -20.18 21.16
N PRO A 291 20.42 -20.32 20.26
CA PRO A 291 19.21 -21.06 20.61
C PRO A 291 19.51 -22.55 20.67
N THR A 292 19.27 -23.18 21.82
CA THR A 292 19.22 -24.66 21.91
C THR A 292 17.92 -25.12 21.27
N PHE A 293 18.04 -25.88 20.19
CA PHE A 293 16.90 -26.39 19.45
C PHE A 293 16.70 -27.88 19.83
N ASP A 294 15.95 -28.13 20.88
CA ASP A 294 15.73 -29.48 21.45
C ASP A 294 14.54 -30.22 20.82
N ILE A 295 14.09 -29.79 19.61
CA ILE A 295 12.91 -30.33 18.95
C ILE A 295 13.36 -31.23 17.79
N THR A 296 12.84 -32.48 17.74
CA THR A 296 13.07 -33.36 16.60
C THR A 296 12.33 -32.86 15.35
N LEU A 297 12.81 -33.28 14.15
CA LEU A 297 12.16 -32.92 12.89
C LEU A 297 10.69 -33.32 12.86
N GLU A 298 10.37 -34.52 13.36
CA GLU A 298 8.99 -35.04 13.41
C GLU A 298 8.09 -34.19 14.29
N GLN A 299 8.59 -33.77 15.47
CA GLN A 299 7.89 -32.86 16.36
C GLN A 299 7.68 -31.49 15.72
N ALA A 300 8.69 -30.95 15.02
CA ALA A 300 8.58 -29.68 14.32
C ALA A 300 7.53 -29.74 13.20
N ILE A 301 7.48 -30.83 12.45
CA ILE A 301 6.46 -31.06 11.41
C ILE A 301 5.07 -31.13 12.04
N ALA A 302 4.90 -31.92 13.10
CA ALA A 302 3.61 -32.05 13.79
C ALA A 302 3.12 -30.72 14.37
N MET A 303 4.02 -29.92 14.96
CA MET A 303 3.71 -28.56 15.41
C MET A 303 3.34 -27.66 14.25
N GLY A 304 4.08 -27.71 13.14
CA GLY A 304 3.78 -26.96 11.92
C GLY A 304 2.39 -27.27 11.36
N GLN A 305 2.04 -28.54 11.27
CA GLN A 305 0.71 -28.98 10.83
C GLN A 305 -0.42 -28.49 11.75
N LYS A 306 -0.16 -28.40 13.03
CA LYS A 306 -1.17 -27.98 14.02
C LYS A 306 -1.35 -26.47 14.15
N TYR A 307 -0.26 -25.70 14.03
CA TYR A 307 -0.26 -24.27 14.40
C TYR A 307 -0.03 -23.32 13.24
N ARG A 308 0.20 -23.83 12.01
CA ARG A 308 0.40 -22.97 10.84
C ARG A 308 -0.91 -22.28 10.44
N TRP A 309 -0.91 -20.97 10.49
CA TRP A 309 -2.07 -20.15 10.12
C TRP A 309 -2.54 -20.38 8.69
N GLU A 310 -1.62 -20.69 7.76
CA GLU A 310 -1.97 -20.98 6.37
C GLU A 310 -2.83 -22.23 6.23
N LEU A 311 -2.58 -23.27 7.02
CA LEU A 311 -3.38 -24.49 7.01
C LEU A 311 -4.76 -24.26 7.60
N ILE A 312 -4.82 -23.55 8.75
CA ILE A 312 -6.08 -23.18 9.39
C ILE A 312 -6.93 -22.32 8.44
N LYS A 313 -6.31 -21.37 7.76
CA LYS A 313 -6.96 -20.53 6.75
C LYS A 313 -7.50 -21.35 5.58
N ALA A 314 -6.76 -22.38 5.12
CA ALA A 314 -7.20 -23.27 4.05
C ALA A 314 -8.44 -24.07 4.44
N ASP A 315 -8.53 -24.55 5.70
CA ASP A 315 -9.70 -25.25 6.22
C ASP A 315 -10.94 -24.34 6.21
N TYR A 316 -10.83 -23.11 6.70
CA TYR A 316 -11.94 -22.13 6.65
C TYR A 316 -12.35 -21.75 5.22
N ASN A 317 -11.39 -21.64 4.30
CA ASN A 317 -11.72 -21.43 2.89
C ASN A 317 -12.47 -22.62 2.29
N CYS A 318 -12.16 -23.87 2.70
CA CYS A 318 -12.91 -25.04 2.30
C CYS A 318 -14.35 -24.98 2.81
N LEU A 319 -14.56 -24.59 4.08
CA LEU A 319 -15.90 -24.41 4.66
C LEU A 319 -16.70 -23.32 3.95
N LEU A 320 -16.05 -22.21 3.59
CA LEU A 320 -16.67 -21.13 2.81
C LEU A 320 -17.16 -21.64 1.45
N TYR A 321 -16.42 -22.53 0.81
CA TYR A 321 -16.81 -23.09 -0.50
C TYR A 321 -17.88 -24.19 -0.41
N THR A 322 -17.91 -24.92 0.71
CA THR A 322 -18.87 -25.99 0.99
C THR A 322 -20.10 -25.53 1.75
N SER A 323 -20.20 -24.24 2.12
CA SER A 323 -21.40 -23.67 2.69
C SER A 323 -22.60 -23.91 1.76
N PRO A 324 -23.77 -24.30 2.29
CA PRO A 324 -24.90 -24.76 1.45
C PRO A 324 -25.26 -23.71 0.41
N SER A 325 -25.06 -24.10 -0.84
CA SER A 325 -25.46 -23.30 -2.00
C SER A 325 -26.97 -23.35 -2.12
N PRO A 326 -27.63 -22.24 -2.47
CA PRO A 326 -29.09 -22.24 -2.75
C PRO A 326 -29.49 -23.15 -3.91
N ARG A 327 -28.56 -23.88 -4.50
CA ARG A 327 -28.80 -24.88 -5.57
C ARG A 327 -28.88 -26.32 -5.07
N ASP A 328 -28.49 -26.58 -3.84
CA ASP A 328 -28.58 -27.89 -3.18
C ASP A 328 -29.85 -27.97 -2.35
#